data_4882c3592768cac61f77adbecc69035a
#
_entry.id   4882c3592768cac61f77adbecc69035a
#
_cell.length_a   1.000
_cell.length_b   1.000
_cell.length_c   1.000
_cell.angle_alpha   90.00
_cell.angle_beta   90.00
_cell.angle_gamma   90.00
#
_symmetry.space_group_name_H-M   'P 1'
#
loop_
_entity.id
_entity.type
_entity.pdbx_description
1 polymer ?
#
loop_
_entity_poly.entity_id
_entity_poly.type
_entity_poly.pdbx_seq_one_letter_code
_entity_poly.pdbx_strand_id
1 'polypeptide(L)'
;ISECLVGSEMCIRDSNIRLTDLRWEKQTAWNLGWNIGLFDDLVTADINLYFQKKTDLMTEHASIPTTTGFSELIVENGGDMLNKGYEINLNLNRVKLTGDLAATFNFTFANNRNTITAMTPTRLNAINGTGVKLPKNGEYMSRVQIDNPFGAIYGLRYKGVYAYSYDQFDKAQASGATCPVARDEAGGIIYGANGDPMPMYYDYNGTKYAFTGGDAIYEDVNHDGSIDQYDVVYLGSSLPKLTGGFGFRLFYKGWSLNAQFNYRYGNKIANVARMMAENMHCLLYTSPSPRDTR
;
A
#
# COMPACT_ATOMS: atom_id res chain seq x y z
N ILE A 1 53.24 1.37 25.45
CA ILE A 1 52.97 2.38 24.38
C ILE A 1 53.80 2.03 23.13
N SER A 2 54.91 1.36 23.26
CA SER A 2 55.76 1.01 22.13
C SER A 2 55.28 -0.19 21.29
N GLU A 3 54.40 -1.00 21.82
CA GLU A 3 53.88 -2.19 21.12
C GLU A 3 52.74 -1.91 20.14
N CYS A 4 52.10 -0.77 20.25
CA CYS A 4 51.09 -0.35 19.28
C CYS A 4 51.66 0.23 17.97
N LEU A 5 52.98 0.38 17.87
CA LEU A 5 53.60 1.04 16.74
C LEU A 5 54.36 0.11 15.80
N VAL A 6 54.49 -1.16 16.14
CA VAL A 6 55.22 -2.13 15.36
C VAL A 6 54.33 -3.31 15.01
N GLY A 7 53.71 -3.21 13.88
CA GLY A 7 52.99 -4.31 13.31
C GLY A 7 51.79 -3.84 12.52
N SER A 8 51.57 -4.44 11.42
CA SER A 8 50.41 -4.33 10.57
C SER A 8 49.09 -4.72 11.25
N GLU A 9 49.11 -5.03 12.54
CA GLU A 9 47.94 -5.21 13.41
C GLU A 9 47.49 -3.91 14.05
N MET A 10 47.99 -2.81 13.56
CA MET A 10 47.50 -1.53 13.93
C MET A 10 46.00 -1.47 13.65
N CYS A 11 45.30 -1.70 14.74
CA CYS A 11 43.94 -1.22 14.85
C CYS A 11 43.19 -1.38 13.55
N ILE A 12 42.90 -2.59 13.11
CA ILE A 12 41.72 -2.84 12.34
C ILE A 12 40.60 -2.38 13.28
N ARG A 13 40.30 -1.10 13.20
CA ARG A 13 39.14 -0.53 13.83
C ARG A 13 38.03 -1.34 13.22
N ASP A 14 37.47 -2.24 14.01
CA ASP A 14 36.33 -3.02 13.58
C ASP A 14 35.34 -1.99 13.10
N SER A 15 35.17 -1.89 11.78
CA SER A 15 34.34 -0.86 11.16
C SER A 15 32.87 -1.09 11.43
N ASN A 16 32.56 -2.15 12.18
CA ASN A 16 31.23 -2.56 12.51
C ASN A 16 30.97 -2.45 14.03
N ILE A 17 29.79 -1.95 14.39
CA ILE A 17 29.34 -1.96 15.77
C ILE A 17 29.09 -3.41 16.20
N ARG A 18 29.70 -3.80 17.32
CA ARG A 18 29.38 -5.08 17.94
C ARG A 18 28.02 -5.02 18.58
N LEU A 19 27.06 -5.75 17.99
CA LEU A 19 25.71 -5.87 18.50
C LEU A 19 25.67 -6.92 19.60
N THR A 20 25.40 -6.50 20.84
CA THR A 20 25.31 -7.39 22.01
C THR A 20 23.91 -7.96 22.21
N ASP A 21 22.88 -7.29 21.68
CA ASP A 21 21.47 -7.61 21.89
C ASP A 21 20.79 -8.23 20.67
N LEU A 22 21.55 -8.65 19.66
CA LEU A 22 21.00 -9.28 18.47
C LEU A 22 20.36 -10.64 18.84
N ARG A 23 19.10 -10.79 18.46
CA ARG A 23 18.30 -11.99 18.70
C ARG A 23 18.00 -12.69 17.40
N TRP A 24 17.86 -14.01 17.45
CA TRP A 24 17.37 -14.77 16.32
C TRP A 24 15.91 -14.45 16.04
N GLU A 25 15.58 -14.32 14.75
CA GLU A 25 14.20 -14.25 14.30
C GLU A 25 13.43 -15.48 14.76
N LYS A 26 12.25 -15.26 15.35
CA LYS A 26 11.37 -16.33 15.81
C LYS A 26 10.11 -16.33 14.99
N GLN A 27 9.70 -17.52 14.57
CA GLN A 27 8.44 -17.74 13.89
C GLN A 27 7.58 -18.69 14.68
N THR A 28 6.40 -18.24 15.06
CA THR A 28 5.36 -19.07 15.65
C THR A 28 4.24 -19.23 14.65
N ALA A 29 3.92 -20.46 14.28
CA ALA A 29 2.88 -20.75 13.31
C ALA A 29 1.86 -21.75 13.87
N TRP A 30 0.59 -21.46 13.62
CA TRP A 30 -0.54 -22.36 13.88
C TRP A 30 -1.25 -22.61 12.57
N ASN A 31 -1.42 -23.89 12.23
CA ASN A 31 -2.17 -24.33 11.07
C ASN A 31 -3.28 -25.25 11.54
N LEU A 32 -4.49 -25.01 11.04
CA LEU A 32 -5.64 -25.85 11.27
C LEU A 32 -6.21 -26.24 9.93
N GLY A 33 -6.17 -27.52 9.63
CA GLY A 33 -6.60 -28.10 8.36
C GLY A 33 -7.74 -29.09 8.52
N TRP A 34 -8.68 -29.05 7.59
CA TRP A 34 -9.73 -30.04 7.44
C TRP A 34 -9.75 -30.54 6.01
N ASN A 35 -9.82 -31.87 5.87
CA ASN A 35 -10.06 -32.55 4.60
C ASN A 35 -11.42 -33.23 4.70
N ILE A 36 -12.35 -32.84 3.85
CA ILE A 36 -13.73 -33.28 3.87
C ILE A 36 -14.03 -33.95 2.55
N GLY A 37 -14.48 -35.19 2.59
CA GLY A 37 -15.01 -35.95 1.44
C GLY A 37 -16.50 -36.21 1.64
N LEU A 38 -17.33 -35.90 0.67
CA LEU A 38 -18.76 -36.10 0.71
C LEU A 38 -19.20 -36.86 -0.55
N PHE A 39 -20.22 -37.73 -0.40
CA PHE A 39 -20.84 -38.50 -1.49
C PHE A 39 -19.82 -39.38 -2.25
N ASP A 40 -19.11 -40.24 -1.52
CA ASP A 40 -18.05 -41.09 -2.07
C ASP A 40 -16.99 -40.27 -2.85
N ASP A 41 -16.51 -39.18 -2.24
CA ASP A 41 -15.53 -38.26 -2.79
C ASP A 41 -15.96 -37.53 -4.08
N LEU A 42 -17.27 -37.51 -4.35
CA LEU A 42 -17.80 -36.65 -5.42
C LEU A 42 -17.49 -35.17 -5.17
N VAL A 43 -17.60 -34.75 -3.91
CA VAL A 43 -17.23 -33.41 -3.47
C VAL A 43 -16.12 -33.53 -2.44
N THR A 44 -14.96 -32.95 -2.73
CA THR A 44 -13.86 -32.87 -1.77
C THR A 44 -13.52 -31.42 -1.44
N ALA A 45 -13.31 -31.12 -0.18
CA ALA A 45 -12.94 -29.80 0.29
C ALA A 45 -11.74 -29.90 1.22
N ASP A 46 -10.70 -29.10 0.91
CA ASP A 46 -9.54 -28.91 1.77
C ASP A 46 -9.57 -27.48 2.28
N ILE A 47 -9.65 -27.31 3.58
CA ILE A 47 -9.74 -26.01 4.25
C ILE A 47 -8.54 -25.87 5.18
N ASN A 48 -7.71 -24.85 4.96
CA ASN A 48 -6.58 -24.52 5.81
C ASN A 48 -6.75 -23.10 6.37
N LEU A 49 -6.66 -23.00 7.69
CA LEU A 49 -6.55 -21.72 8.38
C LEU A 49 -5.16 -21.62 8.96
N TYR A 50 -4.51 -20.49 8.76
CA TYR A 50 -3.18 -20.26 9.30
C TYR A 50 -3.05 -18.92 10.01
N PHE A 51 -2.21 -18.96 11.04
CA PHE A 51 -1.79 -17.82 11.82
C PHE A 51 -0.30 -17.93 12.05
N GLN A 52 0.47 -16.94 11.61
CA GLN A 52 1.92 -16.93 11.68
C GLN A 52 2.38 -15.59 12.23
N LYS A 53 3.03 -15.64 13.39
CA LYS A 53 3.68 -14.48 13.99
C LYS A 53 5.19 -14.61 13.84
N LYS A 54 5.81 -13.59 13.26
CA LYS A 54 7.26 -13.42 13.21
C LYS A 54 7.65 -12.30 14.15
N THR A 55 8.59 -12.57 15.03
CA THR A 55 9.14 -11.59 15.98
C THR A 55 10.63 -11.48 15.83
N ASP A 56 11.17 -10.36 16.25
CA ASP A 56 12.60 -10.06 16.17
C ASP A 56 13.12 -10.14 14.72
N LEU A 57 12.32 -9.71 13.72
CA LEU A 57 12.72 -9.74 12.31
C LEU A 57 14.07 -9.07 12.12
N MET A 58 15.01 -9.79 11.54
CA MET A 58 16.32 -9.24 11.20
C MET A 58 16.21 -8.38 9.95
N THR A 59 16.66 -7.14 10.07
CA THR A 59 16.68 -6.18 8.97
C THR A 59 18.09 -5.68 8.75
N GLU A 60 18.47 -5.57 7.49
CA GLU A 60 19.80 -5.12 7.08
C GLU A 60 19.82 -3.61 6.88
N HIS A 61 21.01 -3.00 7.10
CA HIS A 61 21.32 -1.60 6.81
C HIS A 61 20.39 -0.56 7.46
N ALA A 62 20.67 -0.20 8.70
CA ALA A 62 20.09 0.97 9.35
C ALA A 62 21.15 2.07 9.48
N SER A 63 20.84 3.26 8.97
CA SER A 63 21.69 4.44 9.18
C SER A 63 21.69 4.84 10.65
N ILE A 64 22.85 5.13 11.20
CA ILE A 64 23.01 5.62 12.57
C ILE A 64 23.71 6.99 12.57
N PRO A 65 23.53 7.79 13.63
CA PRO A 65 24.20 9.08 13.73
C PRO A 65 25.72 8.93 13.64
N THR A 66 26.36 9.70 12.80
CA THR A 66 27.82 9.69 12.60
C THR A 66 28.62 10.03 13.87
N THR A 67 27.98 10.65 14.86
CA THR A 67 28.55 10.91 16.18
C THR A 67 28.97 9.64 16.93
N THR A 68 28.44 8.49 16.55
CA THR A 68 28.83 7.18 17.10
C THR A 68 30.20 6.68 16.57
N GLY A 69 30.72 7.32 15.52
CA GLY A 69 31.90 6.90 14.81
C GLY A 69 31.67 5.80 13.76
N PHE A 70 30.45 5.40 13.55
CA PHE A 70 30.01 4.40 12.56
C PHE A 70 28.97 5.03 11.64
N SER A 71 28.88 4.56 10.41
CA SER A 71 27.92 5.08 9.42
C SER A 71 26.61 4.32 9.40
N GLU A 72 26.64 3.03 9.72
CA GLU A 72 25.48 2.16 9.61
C GLU A 72 25.54 0.98 10.58
N LEU A 73 24.39 0.46 10.95
CA LEU A 73 24.20 -0.86 11.52
C LEU A 73 23.95 -1.86 10.39
N ILE A 74 24.74 -2.92 10.35
CA ILE A 74 24.61 -3.93 9.30
C ILE A 74 23.35 -4.77 9.49
N VAL A 75 23.01 -5.12 10.74
CA VAL A 75 21.85 -5.94 11.10
C VAL A 75 21.26 -5.45 12.41
N GLU A 76 19.96 -5.38 12.50
CA GLU A 76 19.22 -5.12 13.74
C GLU A 76 17.92 -5.93 13.80
N ASN A 77 17.38 -6.17 15.00
CA ASN A 77 16.04 -6.69 15.17
C ASN A 77 15.03 -5.53 14.97
N GLY A 78 14.50 -5.42 13.77
CA GLY A 78 13.77 -4.22 13.31
C GLY A 78 12.27 -4.22 13.58
N GLY A 79 11.65 -5.36 13.89
CA GLY A 79 10.21 -5.37 14.12
C GLY A 79 9.55 -6.74 14.12
N ASP A 80 8.22 -6.72 14.23
CA ASP A 80 7.34 -7.88 14.27
C ASP A 80 6.30 -7.82 13.17
N MET A 81 5.94 -8.99 12.64
CA MET A 81 4.93 -9.13 11.60
C MET A 81 3.98 -10.28 11.92
N LEU A 82 2.71 -10.06 11.61
CA LEU A 82 1.64 -11.04 11.73
C LEU A 82 1.08 -11.34 10.35
N ASN A 83 1.06 -12.62 9.96
CA ASN A 83 0.35 -13.12 8.80
C ASN A 83 -0.78 -14.05 9.24
N LYS A 84 -1.97 -13.83 8.72
CA LYS A 84 -3.11 -14.71 8.95
C LYS A 84 -3.95 -14.81 7.69
N GLY A 85 -4.54 -15.98 7.50
CA GLY A 85 -5.34 -16.19 6.33
C GLY A 85 -5.99 -17.56 6.29
N TYR A 86 -6.63 -17.82 5.16
CA TYR A 86 -7.22 -19.09 4.86
C TYR A 86 -6.97 -19.48 3.40
N GLU A 87 -6.98 -20.79 3.18
CA GLU A 87 -6.93 -21.41 1.86
C GLU A 87 -8.02 -22.46 1.80
N ILE A 88 -8.84 -22.44 0.75
CA ILE A 88 -9.92 -23.36 0.51
C ILE A 88 -9.77 -23.91 -0.90
N ASN A 89 -9.68 -25.22 -1.01
CA ASN A 89 -9.74 -25.94 -2.27
C ASN A 89 -11.02 -26.79 -2.29
N LEU A 90 -11.85 -26.56 -3.29
CA LEU A 90 -13.09 -27.30 -3.48
C LEU A 90 -13.02 -28.00 -4.83
N ASN A 91 -13.22 -29.32 -4.84
CA ASN A 91 -13.27 -30.11 -6.06
C ASN A 91 -14.60 -30.86 -6.18
N LEU A 92 -15.20 -30.79 -7.36
CA LEU A 92 -16.29 -31.65 -7.76
C LEU A 92 -15.73 -32.69 -8.77
N ASN A 93 -15.69 -33.95 -8.36
CA ASN A 93 -15.05 -34.99 -9.11
C ASN A 93 -16.09 -35.76 -9.96
N ARG A 94 -15.83 -35.85 -11.25
CA ARG A 94 -16.58 -36.68 -12.22
C ARG A 94 -18.11 -36.60 -12.11
N VAL A 95 -18.63 -35.40 -12.12
CA VAL A 95 -20.08 -35.19 -12.20
C VAL A 95 -20.57 -35.63 -13.59
N LYS A 96 -21.46 -36.61 -13.65
CA LYS A 96 -22.15 -36.97 -14.90
C LYS A 96 -23.20 -35.90 -15.18
N LEU A 97 -23.03 -35.16 -16.27
CA LEU A 97 -23.98 -34.12 -16.69
C LEU A 97 -25.11 -34.70 -17.56
N THR A 98 -24.78 -35.42 -18.63
CA THR A 98 -25.76 -36.04 -19.53
C THR A 98 -25.08 -37.13 -20.37
N GLY A 99 -25.61 -38.36 -20.38
CA GLY A 99 -25.10 -39.42 -21.20
C GLY A 99 -23.59 -39.72 -20.99
N ASP A 100 -22.81 -39.55 -22.06
CA ASP A 100 -21.35 -39.77 -22.04
C ASP A 100 -20.54 -38.52 -21.60
N LEU A 101 -21.22 -37.44 -21.22
CA LEU A 101 -20.58 -36.20 -20.79
C LEU A 101 -20.35 -36.22 -19.28
N ALA A 102 -19.10 -36.14 -18.87
CA ALA A 102 -18.68 -35.97 -17.47
C ALA A 102 -17.84 -34.70 -17.30
N ALA A 103 -17.91 -34.08 -16.13
CA ALA A 103 -17.15 -32.92 -15.80
C ALA A 103 -16.48 -33.03 -14.43
N THR A 104 -15.33 -32.38 -14.28
CA THR A 104 -14.66 -32.13 -13.01
C THR A 104 -14.52 -30.62 -12.87
N PHE A 105 -14.82 -30.08 -11.71
CA PHE A 105 -14.64 -28.67 -11.40
C PHE A 105 -13.71 -28.53 -10.21
N ASN A 106 -12.84 -27.54 -10.26
CA ASN A 106 -12.00 -27.17 -9.14
C ASN A 106 -12.11 -25.67 -8.87
N PHE A 107 -12.19 -25.32 -7.60
CA PHE A 107 -12.23 -23.93 -7.11
C PHE A 107 -11.21 -23.77 -6.02
N THR A 108 -10.42 -22.69 -6.10
CA THR A 108 -9.46 -22.33 -5.07
C THR A 108 -9.71 -20.91 -4.62
N PHE A 109 -9.67 -20.70 -3.30
CA PHE A 109 -9.83 -19.40 -2.67
C PHE A 109 -8.75 -19.26 -1.62
N ALA A 110 -8.02 -18.16 -1.64
CA ALA A 110 -7.02 -17.86 -0.65
C ALA A 110 -7.08 -16.38 -0.26
N ASN A 111 -6.97 -16.13 1.03
CA ASN A 111 -6.81 -14.81 1.60
C ASN A 111 -5.56 -14.82 2.47
N ASN A 112 -4.74 -13.79 2.34
CA ASN A 112 -3.63 -13.53 3.25
C ASN A 112 -3.68 -12.08 3.70
N ARG A 113 -3.76 -11.86 5.00
CA ARG A 113 -3.63 -10.55 5.62
C ARG A 113 -2.35 -10.50 6.41
N ASN A 114 -1.44 -9.68 5.97
CA ASN A 114 -0.25 -9.37 6.73
C ASN A 114 -0.41 -8.04 7.48
N THR A 115 0.21 -7.92 8.63
CA THR A 115 0.15 -6.71 9.45
C THR A 115 1.48 -6.56 10.17
N ILE A 116 2.07 -5.38 10.11
CA ILE A 116 3.25 -5.02 10.88
C ILE A 116 2.77 -4.66 12.27
N THR A 117 3.16 -5.43 13.28
CA THR A 117 2.68 -5.26 14.66
C THR A 117 3.63 -4.42 15.51
N ALA A 118 4.91 -4.41 15.19
CA ALA A 118 5.90 -3.55 15.83
C ALA A 118 7.03 -3.24 14.85
N MET A 119 7.65 -2.08 15.02
CA MET A 119 8.87 -1.70 14.31
C MET A 119 9.61 -0.64 15.12
N THR A 120 10.94 -0.70 15.11
CA THR A 120 11.77 0.30 15.78
C THR A 120 11.62 1.66 15.09
N PRO A 121 11.61 2.79 15.85
CA PRO A 121 11.53 4.12 15.25
C PRO A 121 12.64 4.39 14.24
N THR A 122 13.84 3.92 14.52
CA THR A 122 15.01 4.04 13.61
C THR A 122 14.70 3.39 12.27
N ARG A 123 14.11 2.20 12.29
CA ARG A 123 13.76 1.47 11.06
C ARG A 123 12.61 2.10 10.31
N LEU A 124 11.56 2.52 11.02
CA LEU A 124 10.46 3.26 10.40
C LEU A 124 10.96 4.49 9.67
N ASN A 125 11.85 5.27 10.30
CA ASN A 125 12.45 6.45 9.69
C ASN A 125 13.36 6.09 8.51
N ALA A 126 14.14 5.03 8.60
CA ALA A 126 15.00 4.58 7.50
C ALA A 126 14.20 4.15 6.26
N ILE A 127 13.10 3.41 6.45
CA ILE A 127 12.25 2.94 5.34
C ILE A 127 11.42 4.09 4.76
N ASN A 128 10.84 4.92 5.61
CA ASN A 128 9.93 5.99 5.19
C ASN A 128 10.65 7.29 4.80
N GLY A 129 11.96 7.38 5.03
CA GLY A 129 12.75 8.60 4.91
C GLY A 129 12.62 9.50 6.13
N THR A 130 13.58 10.44 6.28
CA THR A 130 13.55 11.44 7.34
C THR A 130 12.49 12.51 7.03
N GLY A 131 11.39 12.44 7.71
CA GLY A 131 10.26 13.35 7.54
C GLY A 131 9.30 12.92 6.45
N VAL A 132 8.04 13.25 6.67
CA VAL A 132 6.98 13.04 5.69
C VAL A 132 7.07 14.19 4.70
N LYS A 133 7.61 13.93 3.52
CA LYS A 133 7.56 14.90 2.43
C LYS A 133 6.37 14.53 1.55
N LEU A 134 5.58 15.54 1.17
CA LEU A 134 4.62 15.33 0.10
C LEU A 134 5.36 14.95 -1.18
N PRO A 135 4.91 13.90 -1.88
CA PRO A 135 5.46 13.60 -3.19
C PRO A 135 5.16 14.74 -4.15
N LYS A 136 6.10 15.02 -5.01
CA LYS A 136 5.92 15.98 -6.09
C LYS A 136 4.70 15.57 -6.94
N ASN A 137 3.82 16.52 -7.24
CA ASN A 137 2.65 16.29 -8.12
C ASN A 137 1.62 15.25 -7.62
N GLY A 138 1.45 15.07 -6.33
CA GLY A 138 0.45 14.15 -5.79
C GLY A 138 0.73 12.67 -6.07
N GLU A 139 2.00 12.29 -6.27
CA GLU A 139 2.41 10.90 -6.43
C GLU A 139 2.02 10.05 -5.23
N TYR A 140 1.77 8.77 -5.48
CA TYR A 140 1.51 7.82 -4.40
C TYR A 140 2.79 7.41 -3.71
N MET A 141 2.70 7.20 -2.41
CA MET A 141 3.82 6.83 -1.55
C MET A 141 3.63 5.40 -1.06
N SER A 142 4.71 4.64 -1.04
CA SER A 142 4.75 3.40 -0.28
C SER A 142 5.35 3.70 1.09
N ARG A 143 4.63 3.36 2.14
CA ARG A 143 5.05 3.55 3.52
C ARG A 143 4.85 2.30 4.35
N VAL A 144 5.61 2.21 5.41
CA VAL A 144 5.44 1.22 6.45
C VAL A 144 4.88 1.92 7.69
N GLN A 145 3.74 1.46 8.16
CA GLN A 145 3.14 1.91 9.41
C GLN A 145 2.73 0.71 10.25
N ILE A 146 2.80 0.85 11.57
CA ILE A 146 2.30 -0.14 12.51
C ILE A 146 0.79 -0.30 12.29
N ASP A 147 0.28 -1.53 12.46
CA ASP A 147 -1.11 -1.96 12.22
C ASP A 147 -1.57 -1.96 10.77
N ASN A 148 -0.70 -1.57 9.84
CA ASN A 148 -0.97 -1.62 8.41
C ASN A 148 -0.21 -2.76 7.71
N PRO A 149 -0.68 -3.20 6.54
CA PRO A 149 0.00 -4.24 5.78
C PRO A 149 1.32 -3.71 5.18
N PHE A 150 2.28 -4.60 5.07
CA PHE A 150 3.44 -4.36 4.22
C PHE A 150 2.98 -4.20 2.76
N GLY A 151 3.44 -3.15 2.07
CA GLY A 151 2.95 -2.80 0.74
C GLY A 151 1.69 -1.92 0.74
N ALA A 152 1.43 -1.25 1.86
CA ALA A 152 0.42 -0.21 1.97
C ALA A 152 0.76 1.00 1.06
N ILE A 153 -0.25 1.54 0.41
CA ILE A 153 -0.15 2.69 -0.47
C ILE A 153 -0.82 3.87 0.22
N TYR A 154 -0.11 4.97 0.30
CA TYR A 154 -0.56 6.22 0.89
C TYR A 154 -0.56 7.34 -0.14
N GLY A 155 -1.36 8.35 0.08
CA GLY A 155 -1.42 9.54 -0.77
C GLY A 155 -2.56 10.44 -0.34
N LEU A 156 -2.70 11.54 -1.03
CA LEU A 156 -3.82 12.47 -0.87
C LEU A 156 -5.07 11.85 -1.50
N ARG A 157 -6.21 11.95 -0.82
CA ARG A 157 -7.47 11.44 -1.34
C ARG A 157 -8.13 12.47 -2.24
N TYR A 158 -8.21 12.16 -3.53
CA TYR A 158 -8.87 12.99 -4.54
C TYR A 158 -10.38 12.99 -4.38
N LYS A 159 -11.00 14.17 -4.39
CA LYS A 159 -12.46 14.38 -4.23
C LYS A 159 -13.12 15.00 -5.46
N GLY A 160 -12.36 15.51 -6.42
CA GLY A 160 -12.90 16.18 -7.61
C GLY A 160 -12.04 17.35 -8.05
N VAL A 161 -12.64 18.32 -8.70
CA VAL A 161 -11.98 19.52 -9.23
C VAL A 161 -12.75 20.75 -8.76
N TYR A 162 -12.03 21.82 -8.40
CA TYR A 162 -12.64 23.09 -8.10
C TYR A 162 -13.27 23.71 -9.35
N ALA A 163 -14.55 24.03 -9.27
CA ALA A 163 -15.26 24.65 -10.39
C ALA A 163 -14.93 26.14 -10.54
N TYR A 164 -14.64 26.80 -9.43
CA TYR A 164 -14.34 28.22 -9.35
C TYR A 164 -13.07 28.48 -8.54
N SER A 165 -12.41 29.62 -8.80
CA SER A 165 -11.34 30.14 -7.97
C SER A 165 -11.87 30.81 -6.72
N TYR A 166 -11.01 31.08 -5.73
CA TYR A 166 -11.38 31.69 -4.46
C TYR A 166 -12.07 33.07 -4.62
N ASP A 167 -11.59 33.90 -5.53
CA ASP A 167 -12.16 35.21 -5.87
C ASP A 167 -13.58 35.15 -6.42
N GLN A 168 -14.04 33.99 -6.81
CA GLN A 168 -15.39 33.73 -7.34
C GLN A 168 -16.30 33.03 -6.33
N PHE A 169 -15.99 33.11 -5.04
CA PHE A 169 -16.71 32.43 -3.97
C PHE A 169 -18.23 32.66 -4.01
N ASP A 170 -18.67 33.91 -4.19
CA ASP A 170 -20.10 34.24 -4.22
C ASP A 170 -20.85 33.51 -5.37
N LYS A 171 -20.21 33.39 -6.53
CA LYS A 171 -20.76 32.66 -7.67
C LYS A 171 -20.80 31.15 -7.39
N ALA A 172 -19.75 30.62 -6.76
CA ALA A 172 -19.69 29.23 -6.37
C ALA A 172 -20.80 28.91 -5.35
N GLN A 173 -21.00 29.76 -4.37
CA GLN A 173 -22.04 29.60 -3.36
C GLN A 173 -23.44 29.67 -3.96
N ALA A 174 -23.71 30.63 -4.84
CA ALA A 174 -24.98 30.78 -5.52
C ALA A 174 -25.33 29.57 -6.42
N SER A 175 -24.33 28.95 -7.04
CA SER A 175 -24.49 27.78 -7.92
C SER A 175 -24.40 26.44 -7.21
N GLY A 176 -24.03 26.40 -5.92
CA GLY A 176 -23.72 25.17 -5.19
C GLY A 176 -22.48 24.43 -5.69
N ALA A 177 -21.57 25.14 -6.38
CA ALA A 177 -20.37 24.58 -6.96
C ALA A 177 -19.16 24.66 -6.00
N THR A 178 -18.11 23.94 -6.34
CA THR A 178 -16.88 23.88 -5.51
C THR A 178 -15.97 25.08 -5.75
N CYS A 179 -15.45 25.64 -4.68
CA CYS A 179 -14.33 26.60 -4.69
C CYS A 179 -13.37 26.30 -3.54
N PRO A 180 -12.12 26.79 -3.60
CA PRO A 180 -11.06 26.44 -2.64
C PRO A 180 -11.21 27.21 -1.31
N VAL A 181 -12.20 26.81 -0.51
CA VAL A 181 -12.43 27.31 0.86
C VAL A 181 -12.35 26.16 1.86
N ALA A 182 -11.76 26.43 3.01
CA ALA A 182 -11.64 25.47 4.09
C ALA A 182 -13.02 25.10 4.65
N ARG A 183 -13.18 23.81 4.99
CA ARG A 183 -14.43 23.28 5.53
C ARG A 183 -14.15 22.51 6.81
N ASP A 184 -15.08 22.60 7.74
CA ASP A 184 -15.07 21.80 8.96
C ASP A 184 -15.50 20.34 8.70
N GLU A 185 -15.46 19.51 9.73
CA GLU A 185 -15.84 18.09 9.68
C GLU A 185 -17.32 17.91 9.24
N ALA A 186 -18.19 18.86 9.55
CA ALA A 186 -19.61 18.85 9.15
C ALA A 186 -19.83 19.36 7.70
N GLY A 187 -18.77 19.82 7.03
CA GLY A 187 -18.81 20.41 5.68
C GLY A 187 -19.17 21.89 5.65
N GLY A 188 -19.28 22.55 6.82
CA GLY A 188 -19.47 23.98 6.96
C GLY A 188 -18.22 24.77 6.54
N ILE A 189 -18.40 26.00 6.07
CA ILE A 189 -17.29 26.87 5.67
C ILE A 189 -16.64 27.44 6.92
N ILE A 190 -15.32 27.37 6.99
CA ILE A 190 -14.52 28.02 8.04
C ILE A 190 -14.27 29.44 7.62
N TYR A 191 -14.53 30.40 8.53
CA TYR A 191 -14.32 31.82 8.32
C TYR A 191 -13.10 32.28 9.12
N GLY A 192 -12.28 33.12 8.50
CA GLY A 192 -11.16 33.79 9.16
C GLY A 192 -11.61 34.85 10.14
N ALA A 193 -10.66 35.43 10.87
CA ALA A 193 -10.91 36.48 11.86
C ALA A 193 -11.58 37.74 11.28
N ASN A 194 -11.43 38.00 9.98
CA ASN A 194 -12.01 39.10 9.26
C ASN A 194 -13.45 38.88 8.79
N GLY A 195 -14.00 37.67 9.00
CA GLY A 195 -15.29 37.27 8.50
C GLY A 195 -15.30 36.76 7.05
N ASP A 196 -14.14 36.73 6.41
CA ASP A 196 -13.99 36.16 5.07
C ASP A 196 -13.84 34.62 5.12
N PRO A 197 -14.30 33.88 4.11
CA PRO A 197 -14.04 32.45 4.01
C PRO A 197 -12.55 32.16 4.01
N MET A 198 -12.10 31.16 4.78
CA MET A 198 -10.71 30.79 4.84
C MET A 198 -10.29 30.09 3.54
N PRO A 199 -9.27 30.58 2.80
CA PRO A 199 -8.84 29.94 1.56
C PRO A 199 -8.08 28.65 1.82
N MET A 200 -8.20 27.68 0.90
CA MET A 200 -7.42 26.46 0.89
C MET A 200 -6.07 26.66 0.22
N TYR A 201 -5.05 26.04 0.77
CA TYR A 201 -3.70 26.06 0.23
C TYR A 201 -3.14 24.65 0.06
N TYR A 202 -2.24 24.50 -0.90
CA TYR A 202 -1.36 23.34 -1.01
C TYR A 202 0.00 23.73 -0.40
N ASP A 203 0.35 23.10 0.72
CA ASP A 203 1.64 23.36 1.38
C ASP A 203 2.68 22.32 0.96
N TYR A 204 3.50 22.69 0.00
CA TYR A 204 4.60 21.85 -0.45
C TYR A 204 5.90 22.22 0.26
N ASN A 205 6.25 21.46 1.30
CA ASN A 205 7.47 21.65 2.09
C ASN A 205 7.66 23.09 2.64
N GLY A 206 6.59 23.69 3.15
CA GLY A 206 6.60 25.04 3.73
C GLY A 206 6.34 26.16 2.72
N THR A 207 6.12 25.83 1.45
CA THR A 207 5.68 26.81 0.44
C THR A 207 4.20 26.60 0.14
N LYS A 208 3.39 27.62 0.45
CA LYS A 208 1.94 27.58 0.23
C LYS A 208 1.57 28.07 -1.15
N TYR A 209 0.83 27.26 -1.88
CA TYR A 209 0.26 27.55 -3.20
C TYR A 209 -1.26 27.65 -3.06
N ALA A 210 -1.85 28.75 -3.49
CA ALA A 210 -3.30 28.89 -3.51
C ALA A 210 -3.90 28.04 -4.62
N PHE A 211 -5.01 27.35 -4.32
CA PHE A 211 -5.78 26.64 -5.32
C PHE A 211 -6.60 27.60 -6.19
N THR A 212 -6.76 27.22 -7.44
CA THR A 212 -7.57 27.95 -8.44
C THR A 212 -8.63 27.04 -9.03
N GLY A 213 -9.57 27.62 -9.76
CA GLY A 213 -10.55 26.85 -10.51
C GLY A 213 -9.86 25.96 -11.55
N GLY A 214 -10.22 24.69 -11.59
CA GLY A 214 -9.58 23.67 -12.40
C GLY A 214 -8.59 22.78 -11.64
N ASP A 215 -8.13 23.18 -10.46
CA ASP A 215 -7.23 22.39 -9.64
C ASP A 215 -7.96 21.22 -8.96
N ALA A 216 -7.18 20.16 -8.64
CA ALA A 216 -7.70 18.99 -7.96
C ALA A 216 -8.08 19.31 -6.51
N ILE A 217 -9.23 18.82 -6.08
CA ILE A 217 -9.67 18.86 -4.69
C ILE A 217 -9.09 17.63 -3.98
N TYR A 218 -8.33 17.86 -2.92
CA TYR A 218 -7.89 16.84 -1.99
C TYR A 218 -8.65 16.95 -0.67
N GLU A 219 -8.75 15.81 0.04
CA GLU A 219 -9.36 15.77 1.36
C GLU A 219 -8.42 16.40 2.38
N ASP A 220 -8.90 17.44 3.03
CA ASP A 220 -8.29 18.05 4.21
C ASP A 220 -8.76 17.25 5.42
N VAL A 221 -7.88 16.43 5.98
CA VAL A 221 -8.23 15.46 7.04
C VAL A 221 -8.25 16.12 8.41
N ASN A 222 -7.37 17.09 8.63
CA ASN A 222 -7.27 17.80 9.90
C ASN A 222 -8.07 19.12 9.92
N HIS A 223 -8.67 19.50 8.77
CA HIS A 223 -9.50 20.70 8.61
C HIS A 223 -8.80 22.01 8.95
N ASP A 224 -7.49 22.10 8.65
CA ASP A 224 -6.69 23.31 8.91
C ASP A 224 -6.62 24.28 7.72
N GLY A 225 -7.23 23.92 6.59
CA GLY A 225 -7.26 24.73 5.35
C GLY A 225 -5.98 24.61 4.52
N SER A 226 -5.11 23.70 4.84
CA SER A 226 -3.89 23.42 4.07
C SER A 226 -3.83 21.95 3.74
N ILE A 227 -3.56 21.62 2.47
CA ILE A 227 -3.28 20.24 2.07
C ILE A 227 -1.78 20.01 2.22
N ASP A 228 -1.42 19.18 3.18
CA ASP A 228 -0.03 18.91 3.50
C ASP A 228 0.25 17.44 3.83
N GLN A 229 1.36 17.17 4.50
CA GLN A 229 1.76 15.84 4.91
C GLN A 229 0.80 15.14 5.89
N TYR A 230 0.00 15.90 6.63
CA TYR A 230 -0.97 15.37 7.61
C TYR A 230 -2.25 14.85 6.94
N ASP A 231 -2.49 15.27 5.68
CA ASP A 231 -3.61 14.80 4.85
C ASP A 231 -3.31 13.53 4.06
N VAL A 232 -2.10 13.00 4.19
CA VAL A 232 -1.71 11.75 3.54
C VAL A 232 -2.33 10.57 4.26
N VAL A 233 -3.28 9.91 3.59
CA VAL A 233 -4.06 8.80 4.13
C VAL A 233 -3.72 7.46 3.49
N TYR A 234 -4.10 6.39 4.17
CA TYR A 234 -4.05 5.04 3.62
C TYR A 234 -5.08 4.87 2.51
N LEU A 235 -4.61 4.60 1.29
CA LEU A 235 -5.46 4.42 0.11
C LEU A 235 -5.75 2.96 -0.22
N GLY A 236 -4.96 2.05 0.31
CA GLY A 236 -5.11 0.63 0.09
C GLY A 236 -3.79 -0.13 0.12
N SER A 237 -3.85 -1.40 -0.22
CA SER A 237 -2.69 -2.29 -0.26
C SER A 237 -2.46 -2.83 -1.66
N SER A 238 -1.20 -3.02 -2.02
CA SER A 238 -0.81 -3.76 -3.22
C SER A 238 -1.08 -5.26 -3.11
N LEU A 239 -1.28 -5.75 -1.88
CA LEU A 239 -1.63 -7.15 -1.64
C LEU A 239 -3.12 -7.39 -1.92
N PRO A 240 -3.46 -8.45 -2.66
CA PRO A 240 -4.86 -8.80 -2.93
C PRO A 240 -5.58 -9.26 -1.67
N LYS A 241 -6.86 -8.92 -1.56
CA LYS A 241 -7.75 -9.40 -0.50
C LYS A 241 -8.19 -10.83 -0.74
N LEU A 242 -8.29 -11.23 -2.01
CA LEU A 242 -8.68 -12.57 -2.41
C LEU A 242 -7.91 -12.97 -3.66
N THR A 243 -7.34 -14.15 -3.62
CA THR A 243 -6.70 -14.78 -4.77
C THR A 243 -7.27 -16.17 -4.94
N GLY A 244 -7.23 -16.68 -6.14
CA GLY A 244 -7.68 -18.03 -6.38
C GLY A 244 -7.80 -18.35 -7.85
N GLY A 245 -8.50 -19.42 -8.10
CA GLY A 245 -8.79 -19.89 -9.45
C GLY A 245 -10.03 -20.74 -9.50
N PHE A 246 -10.53 -20.91 -10.69
CA PHE A 246 -11.48 -21.97 -10.98
C PHE A 246 -11.11 -22.64 -12.28
N GLY A 247 -11.37 -23.92 -12.34
CA GLY A 247 -11.12 -24.70 -13.53
C GLY A 247 -12.21 -25.74 -13.75
N PHE A 248 -12.30 -26.18 -14.96
CA PHE A 248 -13.14 -27.32 -15.31
C PHE A 248 -12.45 -28.22 -16.34
N ARG A 249 -12.77 -29.49 -16.27
CA ARG A 249 -12.38 -30.47 -17.27
C ARG A 249 -13.63 -31.23 -17.72
N LEU A 250 -13.92 -31.16 -18.99
CA LEU A 250 -15.01 -31.86 -19.63
C LEU A 250 -14.48 -33.11 -20.33
N PHE A 251 -15.22 -34.23 -20.23
CA PHE A 251 -14.94 -35.49 -20.92
C PHE A 251 -16.14 -35.89 -21.74
N TYR A 252 -15.93 -36.15 -23.01
CA TYR A 252 -16.98 -36.59 -23.93
C TYR A 252 -16.41 -37.54 -24.99
N LYS A 253 -16.83 -38.79 -24.98
CA LYS A 253 -16.49 -39.83 -26.04
C LYS A 253 -15.01 -39.81 -26.47
N GLY A 254 -14.09 -39.80 -25.51
CA GLY A 254 -12.65 -39.77 -25.79
C GLY A 254 -12.03 -38.37 -25.98
N TRP A 255 -12.84 -37.34 -26.05
CA TRP A 255 -12.36 -35.93 -26.03
C TRP A 255 -12.27 -35.42 -24.62
N SER A 256 -11.26 -34.57 -24.34
CA SER A 256 -11.16 -33.84 -23.09
C SER A 256 -10.84 -32.38 -23.34
N LEU A 257 -11.61 -31.48 -22.70
CA LEU A 257 -11.38 -30.04 -22.68
C LEU A 257 -11.04 -29.64 -21.26
N ASN A 258 -9.92 -28.96 -21.08
CA ASN A 258 -9.49 -28.41 -19.80
C ASN A 258 -9.34 -26.89 -19.90
N ALA A 259 -9.96 -26.14 -18.98
CA ALA A 259 -9.80 -24.72 -18.86
C ALA A 259 -9.51 -24.34 -17.42
N GLN A 260 -8.56 -23.43 -17.20
CA GLN A 260 -8.15 -22.94 -15.90
C GLN A 260 -8.11 -21.42 -15.91
N PHE A 261 -8.73 -20.80 -14.92
CA PHE A 261 -8.81 -19.36 -14.73
C PHE A 261 -8.23 -19.00 -13.37
N ASN A 262 -7.43 -17.93 -13.33
CA ASN A 262 -6.88 -17.40 -12.10
C ASN A 262 -7.38 -15.98 -11.90
N TYR A 263 -7.64 -15.60 -10.66
CA TYR A 263 -8.07 -14.24 -10.33
C TYR A 263 -7.35 -13.67 -9.10
N ARG A 264 -7.22 -12.36 -9.10
CA ARG A 264 -6.77 -11.57 -7.97
C ARG A 264 -7.74 -10.41 -7.78
N TYR A 265 -8.21 -10.20 -6.57
CA TYR A 265 -9.22 -9.21 -6.28
C TYR A 265 -8.85 -8.35 -5.08
N GLY A 266 -9.17 -7.05 -5.17
CA GLY A 266 -9.09 -6.12 -4.06
C GLY A 266 -7.72 -5.52 -3.77
N ASN A 267 -6.70 -5.78 -4.62
CA ASN A 267 -5.43 -5.07 -4.57
C ASN A 267 -5.53 -3.70 -5.26
N LYS A 268 -4.69 -2.78 -4.83
CA LYS A 268 -4.49 -1.48 -5.47
C LYS A 268 -3.17 -1.48 -6.21
N ILE A 269 -3.15 -0.87 -7.37
CA ILE A 269 -1.94 -0.75 -8.20
C ILE A 269 -1.80 0.72 -8.58
N ALA A 270 -0.64 1.31 -8.30
CA ALA A 270 -0.31 2.64 -8.80
C ALA A 270 -0.04 2.55 -10.31
N ASN A 271 -0.88 3.19 -11.11
CA ASN A 271 -0.70 3.25 -12.57
C ASN A 271 0.25 4.39 -12.94
N VAL A 272 1.55 4.16 -12.72
CA VAL A 272 2.60 5.14 -12.98
C VAL A 272 2.66 5.52 -14.47
N ALA A 273 2.38 4.59 -15.36
CA ALA A 273 2.37 4.87 -16.81
C ALA A 273 1.28 5.88 -17.16
N ARG A 274 0.07 5.74 -16.59
CA ARG A 274 -1.02 6.70 -16.76
C ARG A 274 -0.67 8.06 -16.14
N MET A 275 -0.13 8.07 -14.93
CA MET A 275 0.34 9.28 -14.26
C MET A 275 1.34 10.06 -15.12
N MET A 276 2.33 9.36 -15.71
CA MET A 276 3.31 9.99 -16.59
C MET A 276 2.69 10.49 -17.89
N ALA A 277 1.74 9.77 -18.45
CA ALA A 277 1.05 10.16 -19.67
C ALA A 277 0.12 11.36 -19.49
N GLU A 278 -0.50 11.48 -18.31
CA GLU A 278 -1.38 12.60 -17.94
C GLU A 278 -0.61 13.81 -17.41
N ASN A 279 0.70 13.69 -17.18
CA ASN A 279 1.53 14.77 -16.70
C ASN A 279 1.77 15.80 -17.82
N MET A 280 1.31 17.03 -17.58
CA MET A 280 1.36 18.12 -18.58
C MET A 280 2.78 18.58 -18.95
N HIS A 281 3.81 18.10 -18.27
CA HIS A 281 5.16 18.65 -18.45
C HIS A 281 5.89 18.20 -19.73
N CYS A 282 5.51 17.12 -20.41
CA CYS A 282 6.26 16.73 -21.62
C CYS A 282 5.57 15.81 -22.64
N LEU A 283 4.57 15.03 -22.28
CA LEU A 283 4.06 13.97 -23.16
C LEU A 283 2.73 14.32 -23.84
N LEU A 284 2.00 15.29 -23.34
CA LEU A 284 0.72 15.72 -23.92
C LEU A 284 0.85 16.53 -25.22
N TYR A 285 2.04 17.05 -25.53
CA TYR A 285 2.31 17.73 -26.80
C TYR A 285 2.43 16.78 -27.99
N THR A 286 2.57 15.49 -27.76
CA THR A 286 2.75 14.47 -28.80
C THR A 286 1.56 13.52 -28.95
N SER A 287 0.58 13.60 -28.05
CA SER A 287 -0.63 12.77 -28.11
C SER A 287 -1.84 13.68 -28.34
N PRO A 288 -2.54 13.58 -29.48
CA PRO A 288 -3.72 14.39 -29.70
C PRO A 288 -4.76 14.09 -28.61
N SER A 289 -5.25 15.13 -27.98
CA SER A 289 -6.35 15.04 -27.04
C SER A 289 -7.57 14.39 -27.73
N PRO A 290 -8.38 13.57 -27.03
CA PRO A 290 -9.65 13.08 -27.59
C PRO A 290 -10.60 14.20 -28.05
N ARG A 291 -10.34 15.45 -27.67
CA ARG A 291 -11.07 16.65 -28.14
C ARG A 291 -10.54 17.20 -29.45
N ASP A 292 -9.31 16.87 -29.84
CA ASP A 292 -8.69 17.38 -31.08
C ASP A 292 -8.95 16.47 -32.28
N THR A 293 -9.68 15.38 -32.09
CA THR A 293 -10.09 14.43 -33.14
C THR A 293 -11.54 14.63 -33.59
N ARG A 294 -12.11 15.84 -33.43
CA ARG A 294 -13.42 16.21 -34.01
C ARG A 294 -13.25 17.12 -35.21
#